data_51d834398a4d981915277b903f11ce40
#
_entry.id   51d834398a4d981915277b903f11ce40
#
_cell.length_a   1.000
_cell.length_b   1.000
_cell.length_c   1.000
_cell.angle_alpha   90.00
_cell.angle_beta   90.00
_cell.angle_gamma   90.00
#
_symmetry.space_group_name_H-M   'P 1'
#
loop_
_entity.id
_entity.type
_entity.pdbx_description
1 polymer ?
#
loop_
_entity_poly.entity_id
_entity_poly.type
_entity_poly.pdbx_seq_one_letter_code
_entity_poly.pdbx_strand_id
1 'polypeptide(L)'
;MAEIKKSKETKKSKDISKNDISYKYMPISIFDVQKMGKKGIRGKRNWSKNKTVPSSRSTYSPFPPDVAEWCAMYFLRDKNNIFDPFAGWGERHKAIKDSSKNYIGFDISPKAIEHAKKTYNVDNILANSMTDEIPTHDGLLTCPPYWNLEKYESKDGLDHDDTWKNFLENYEKLWQRVTKKALSGSTYCIMVGDWRKKNVFYDLSYQTEKVMEKCGMEPFDKVILSYKKISPIKLLLPQCKRLGYSSKVHQYLLIYRKP
;
A
#
# COMPACT_ATOMS: atom_id res chain seq x y z
N MET A 1 27.87 -40.64 36.04
CA MET A 1 27.03 -39.47 36.31
C MET A 1 27.54 -38.31 35.46
N ALA A 2 26.85 -38.02 34.38
CA ALA A 2 27.23 -36.93 33.49
C ALA A 2 26.15 -35.83 33.58
N GLU A 3 26.55 -34.68 34.07
CA GLU A 3 25.69 -33.51 34.20
C GLU A 3 25.37 -32.90 32.83
N ILE A 4 24.08 -32.86 32.51
CA ILE A 4 23.55 -32.15 31.32
C ILE A 4 23.41 -30.68 31.67
N LYS A 5 24.36 -29.84 31.18
CA LYS A 5 24.22 -28.40 31.22
C LYS A 5 23.17 -27.96 30.19
N LYS A 6 21.99 -27.57 30.66
CA LYS A 6 20.98 -26.83 29.86
C LYS A 6 21.46 -25.38 29.65
N SER A 7 21.91 -25.08 28.47
CA SER A 7 22.09 -23.69 28.06
C SER A 7 20.72 -23.05 27.74
N LYS A 8 20.27 -22.18 28.62
CA LYS A 8 19.16 -21.26 28.35
C LYS A 8 19.68 -20.09 27.51
N GLU A 9 19.58 -20.18 26.21
CA GLU A 9 19.64 -18.99 25.38
C GLU A 9 18.31 -18.23 25.49
N THR A 10 18.28 -17.29 26.40
CA THR A 10 17.27 -16.22 26.40
C THR A 10 17.55 -15.30 25.22
N LYS A 11 16.74 -15.40 24.14
CA LYS A 11 16.67 -14.37 23.12
C LYS A 11 16.27 -13.07 23.79
N LYS A 12 17.23 -12.19 24.07
CA LYS A 12 16.98 -10.79 24.41
C LYS A 12 16.22 -10.18 23.23
N SER A 13 14.96 -9.83 23.45
CA SER A 13 14.28 -8.84 22.59
C SER A 13 15.17 -7.62 22.58
N LYS A 14 15.64 -7.21 21.39
CA LYS A 14 16.31 -5.93 21.24
C LYS A 14 15.27 -4.87 21.52
N ASP A 15 15.27 -4.32 22.73
CA ASP A 15 14.66 -3.02 23.01
C ASP A 15 15.28 -2.04 22.02
N ILE A 16 14.50 -1.66 21.01
CA ILE A 16 14.87 -0.59 20.09
C ILE A 16 14.85 0.68 20.94
N SER A 17 16.02 1.14 21.37
CA SER A 17 16.14 2.38 22.11
C SER A 17 15.49 3.51 21.30
N LYS A 18 14.88 4.48 21.97
CA LYS A 18 14.24 5.64 21.32
C LYS A 18 15.20 6.42 20.41
N ASN A 19 16.50 6.15 20.48
CA ASN A 19 17.58 6.76 19.69
C ASN A 19 17.93 5.97 18.40
N ASP A 20 17.46 4.74 18.22
CA ASP A 20 17.77 3.88 17.07
C ASP A 20 16.75 3.94 15.93
N ILE A 21 15.80 4.84 15.99
CA ILE A 21 15.00 5.20 14.82
C ILE A 21 15.97 5.94 13.90
N SER A 22 16.62 5.21 13.01
CA SER A 22 17.49 5.82 12.03
C SER A 22 16.68 6.89 11.28
N TYR A 23 17.08 8.14 11.35
CA TYR A 23 16.49 9.28 10.66
C TYR A 23 16.61 9.17 9.13
N LYS A 24 16.56 7.94 8.61
CA LYS A 24 16.54 7.66 7.18
C LYS A 24 15.36 8.35 6.49
N TYR A 25 14.23 8.44 7.19
CA TYR A 25 13.04 9.13 6.76
C TYR A 25 12.64 10.17 7.82
N MET A 26 12.61 11.43 7.43
CA MET A 26 12.11 12.47 8.33
C MET A 26 10.58 12.34 8.45
N PRO A 27 10.01 12.35 9.67
CA PRO A 27 8.57 12.32 9.89
C PRO A 27 7.93 13.67 9.59
N ILE A 28 7.84 14.01 8.31
CA ILE A 28 7.24 15.26 7.83
C ILE A 28 6.02 14.97 6.97
N SER A 29 5.06 15.88 6.94
CA SER A 29 3.77 15.71 6.26
C SER A 29 3.85 15.71 4.72
N ILE A 30 5.01 15.97 4.14
CA ILE A 30 5.26 15.85 2.70
C ILE A 30 6.47 14.94 2.50
N PHE A 31 6.23 13.76 1.95
CA PHE A 31 7.27 12.77 1.66
C PHE A 31 7.58 12.78 0.15
N ASP A 32 8.81 13.11 -0.22
CA ASP A 32 9.27 13.03 -1.61
C ASP A 32 9.57 11.56 -1.96
N VAL A 33 8.68 10.95 -2.74
CA VAL A 33 8.87 9.59 -3.25
C VAL A 33 10.10 9.53 -4.13
N GLN A 34 11.02 8.63 -3.82
CA GLN A 34 12.27 8.52 -4.55
C GLN A 34 12.07 7.75 -5.86
N LYS A 35 12.75 8.18 -6.89
CA LYS A 35 12.82 7.42 -8.15
C LYS A 35 13.44 6.06 -7.85
N MET A 36 12.70 5.00 -8.13
CA MET A 36 13.22 3.63 -7.97
C MET A 36 14.48 3.47 -8.83
N GLY A 37 15.61 3.25 -8.17
CA GLY A 37 16.88 3.05 -8.87
C GLY A 37 16.91 1.71 -9.62
N LYS A 38 17.95 1.49 -10.46
CA LYS A 38 18.11 0.28 -11.30
C LYS A 38 18.39 -1.02 -10.53
N LYS A 39 18.53 -1.01 -9.21
CA LYS A 39 18.83 -2.19 -8.36
C LYS A 39 17.91 -2.25 -7.16
N GLY A 40 16.75 -2.94 -7.26
CA GLY A 40 15.90 -3.29 -6.13
C GLY A 40 15.58 -2.12 -5.19
N ILE A 41 15.15 -2.35 -3.97
CA ILE A 41 14.67 -1.35 -2.97
C ILE A 41 15.55 -0.09 -2.83
N ARG A 42 16.76 -0.07 -3.32
CA ARG A 42 17.69 1.08 -3.46
C ARG A 42 18.55 1.06 -4.71
N GLY A 43 18.30 0.21 -5.65
CA GLY A 43 19.16 0.04 -6.79
C GLY A 43 18.37 -0.42 -8.01
N LYS A 44 18.34 0.45 -8.99
CA LYS A 44 18.28 0.11 -10.41
C LYS A 44 17.19 -0.88 -10.84
N ARG A 45 15.91 -0.54 -10.81
CA ARG A 45 14.97 -1.09 -11.78
C ARG A 45 15.24 -0.47 -13.15
N ASN A 46 15.51 -1.35 -14.12
CA ASN A 46 15.63 -0.96 -15.53
C ASN A 46 14.23 -0.73 -16.11
N TRP A 47 13.60 0.38 -15.83
CA TRP A 47 12.36 0.78 -16.49
C TRP A 47 12.55 0.93 -18.01
N SER A 48 13.80 1.14 -18.48
CA SER A 48 14.11 1.37 -19.87
C SER A 48 14.44 0.13 -20.69
N LYS A 49 14.63 -1.05 -20.07
CA LYS A 49 15.02 -2.28 -20.79
C LYS A 49 13.89 -3.29 -20.97
N ASN A 50 12.81 -3.23 -20.19
CA ASN A 50 11.62 -3.99 -20.50
C ASN A 50 10.79 -3.22 -21.52
N LYS A 51 11.05 -3.45 -22.79
CA LYS A 51 10.24 -2.97 -23.94
C LYS A 51 8.79 -3.50 -23.92
N THR A 52 8.40 -4.21 -22.88
CA THR A 52 7.08 -4.81 -22.67
C THR A 52 6.31 -4.17 -21.50
N VAL A 53 6.77 -3.05 -20.92
CA VAL A 53 5.89 -2.27 -20.04
C VAL A 53 4.92 -1.54 -20.97
N PRO A 54 3.65 -1.95 -21.03
CA PRO A 54 2.67 -1.20 -21.79
C PRO A 54 2.65 0.25 -21.30
N SER A 55 2.32 1.17 -22.22
CA SER A 55 2.11 2.59 -21.97
C SER A 55 1.28 2.83 -20.70
N SER A 56 1.08 4.08 -20.29
CA SER A 56 0.33 4.60 -19.12
C SER A 56 -1.02 3.94 -18.75
N ARG A 57 -1.33 2.79 -19.30
CA ARG A 57 -2.47 1.91 -19.03
C ARG A 57 -2.03 0.51 -18.60
N SER A 58 -0.80 0.34 -18.12
CA SER A 58 -0.32 -0.98 -17.72
C SER A 58 -1.03 -1.43 -16.45
N THR A 59 -1.38 -2.70 -16.42
CA THR A 59 -1.89 -3.44 -15.27
C THR A 59 -0.87 -3.54 -14.11
N TYR A 60 0.31 -2.93 -14.25
CA TYR A 60 1.40 -2.98 -13.29
C TYR A 60 1.70 -1.59 -12.73
N SER A 61 1.20 -1.33 -11.53
CA SER A 61 1.48 -0.11 -10.75
C SER A 61 2.21 -0.51 -9.46
N PRO A 62 3.57 -0.46 -9.44
CA PRO A 62 4.32 -0.89 -8.26
C PRO A 62 4.14 0.11 -7.12
N PHE A 63 3.96 -0.42 -5.92
CA PHE A 63 3.98 0.40 -4.70
C PHE A 63 5.40 0.92 -4.44
N PRO A 64 5.59 2.21 -4.02
CA PRO A 64 6.90 2.75 -3.73
C PRO A 64 7.55 2.02 -2.53
N PRO A 65 8.70 1.34 -2.71
CA PRO A 65 9.32 0.57 -1.63
C PRO A 65 9.81 1.41 -0.46
N ASP A 66 10.23 2.65 -0.71
CA ASP A 66 10.63 3.59 0.33
C ASP A 66 9.46 3.99 1.23
N VAL A 67 8.26 4.16 0.66
CA VAL A 67 7.02 4.39 1.43
C VAL A 67 6.65 3.16 2.24
N ALA A 68 6.74 1.95 1.64
CA ALA A 68 6.44 0.72 2.35
C ALA A 68 7.39 0.48 3.54
N GLU A 69 8.68 0.70 3.33
CA GLU A 69 9.69 0.60 4.38
C GLU A 69 9.45 1.63 5.49
N TRP A 70 9.13 2.87 5.12
CA TRP A 70 8.81 3.91 6.09
C TRP A 70 7.57 3.56 6.91
N CYS A 71 6.49 3.11 6.28
CA CYS A 71 5.30 2.64 7.01
C CYS A 71 5.64 1.52 7.99
N ALA A 72 6.40 0.51 7.56
CA ALA A 72 6.77 -0.62 8.39
C ALA A 72 7.58 -0.22 9.63
N MET A 73 8.52 0.74 9.46
CA MET A 73 9.45 1.16 10.50
C MET A 73 8.88 2.26 11.41
N TYR A 74 7.96 3.07 10.92
CA TYR A 74 7.48 4.25 11.64
C TYR A 74 6.05 4.08 12.14
N PHE A 75 5.07 4.00 11.26
CA PHE A 75 3.65 3.94 11.66
C PHE A 75 3.23 2.57 12.22
N LEU A 76 3.85 1.50 11.70
CA LEU A 76 3.54 0.11 12.08
C LEU A 76 4.61 -0.51 12.98
N ARG A 77 5.50 0.30 13.57
CA ARG A 77 6.66 -0.19 14.34
C ARG A 77 6.31 -1.15 15.48
N ASP A 78 5.17 -0.91 16.13
CA ASP A 78 4.64 -1.66 17.27
C ASP A 78 3.59 -2.71 16.89
N LYS A 79 3.37 -2.94 15.58
CA LYS A 79 2.42 -3.91 15.05
C LYS A 79 3.13 -5.16 14.57
N ASN A 80 2.48 -6.31 14.74
CA ASN A 80 3.08 -7.61 14.43
C ASN A 80 2.39 -8.33 13.26
N ASN A 81 1.08 -8.20 13.12
CA ASN A 81 0.28 -8.91 12.12
C ASN A 81 -0.30 -7.92 11.12
N ILE A 82 0.38 -7.77 9.99
CA ILE A 82 0.02 -6.80 8.97
C ILE A 82 -0.83 -7.47 7.90
N PHE A 83 -2.02 -6.97 7.68
CA PHE A 83 -2.90 -7.39 6.60
C PHE A 83 -2.86 -6.42 5.42
N ASP A 84 -2.96 -6.96 4.21
CA ASP A 84 -3.08 -6.20 2.98
C ASP A 84 -4.17 -6.82 2.09
N PRO A 85 -5.35 -6.22 2.00
CA PRO A 85 -6.45 -6.73 1.18
C PRO A 85 -6.24 -6.62 -0.33
N PHE A 86 -5.16 -5.95 -0.79
CA PHE A 86 -4.83 -5.70 -2.19
C PHE A 86 -3.32 -5.82 -2.41
N ALA A 87 -2.74 -6.97 -2.06
CA ALA A 87 -1.29 -7.17 -1.94
C ALA A 87 -0.47 -6.86 -3.20
N GLY A 88 -1.10 -6.94 -4.38
CA GLY A 88 -0.46 -6.59 -5.65
C GLY A 88 0.79 -7.40 -5.93
N TRP A 89 1.81 -6.73 -6.39
CA TRP A 89 3.02 -7.34 -6.97
C TRP A 89 4.10 -7.72 -5.97
N GLY A 90 3.88 -7.49 -4.65
CA GLY A 90 4.73 -8.00 -3.57
C GLY A 90 5.70 -7.01 -2.95
N GLU A 91 5.74 -5.76 -3.39
CA GLU A 91 6.64 -4.73 -2.84
C GLU A 91 6.40 -4.50 -1.35
N ARG A 92 5.13 -4.39 -0.94
CA ARG A 92 4.74 -4.18 0.46
C ARG A 92 5.08 -5.40 1.33
N HIS A 93 4.77 -6.60 0.85
CA HIS A 93 5.13 -7.84 1.54
C HIS A 93 6.65 -7.91 1.78
N LYS A 94 7.44 -7.60 0.75
CA LYS A 94 8.90 -7.59 0.87
C LYS A 94 9.38 -6.61 1.95
N ALA A 95 8.84 -5.39 1.99
CA ALA A 95 9.22 -4.37 2.98
C ALA A 95 8.83 -4.78 4.41
N ILE A 96 7.64 -5.35 4.60
CA ILE A 96 7.16 -5.82 5.91
C ILE A 96 7.99 -7.02 6.39
N LYS A 97 8.27 -7.99 5.51
CA LYS A 97 9.12 -9.15 5.82
C LYS A 97 10.51 -8.73 6.27
N ASP A 98 11.11 -7.75 5.61
CA ASP A 98 12.42 -7.21 5.97
C ASP A 98 12.42 -6.52 7.35
N SER A 99 11.26 -6.11 7.85
CA SER A 99 11.08 -5.55 9.20
C SER A 99 10.71 -6.58 10.27
N SER A 100 10.80 -7.88 9.94
CA SER A 100 10.54 -9.02 10.85
C SER A 100 9.09 -9.07 11.40
N LYS A 101 8.12 -8.59 10.62
CA LYS A 101 6.69 -8.64 10.93
C LYS A 101 6.00 -9.72 10.11
N ASN A 102 4.90 -10.25 10.64
CA ASN A 102 4.02 -11.14 9.88
C ASN A 102 3.22 -10.32 8.87
N TYR A 103 3.11 -10.85 7.65
CA TYR A 103 2.30 -10.22 6.61
C TYR A 103 1.40 -11.26 5.96
N ILE A 104 0.12 -10.92 5.86
CA ILE A 104 -0.88 -11.68 5.10
C ILE A 104 -1.43 -10.76 4.02
N GLY A 105 -1.13 -11.05 2.77
CA GLY A 105 -1.58 -10.28 1.63
C GLY A 105 -2.52 -11.07 0.75
N PHE A 106 -3.70 -10.53 0.46
CA PHE A 106 -4.65 -11.07 -0.49
C PHE A 106 -4.57 -10.34 -1.82
N ASP A 107 -4.66 -11.08 -2.91
CA ASP A 107 -4.85 -10.51 -4.25
C ASP A 107 -5.67 -11.46 -5.11
N ILE A 108 -6.52 -10.92 -5.97
CA ILE A 108 -7.37 -11.70 -6.89
C ILE A 108 -6.67 -12.05 -8.20
N SER A 109 -5.47 -11.49 -8.46
CA SER A 109 -4.71 -11.70 -9.69
C SER A 109 -3.69 -12.82 -9.54
N PRO A 110 -3.86 -13.98 -10.19
CA PRO A 110 -2.86 -15.06 -10.21
C PRO A 110 -1.49 -14.58 -10.71
N LYS A 111 -1.47 -13.65 -11.65
CA LYS A 111 -0.22 -13.08 -12.19
C LYS A 111 0.52 -12.23 -11.17
N ALA A 112 -0.22 -11.46 -10.35
CA ALA A 112 0.40 -10.69 -9.27
C ALA A 112 1.01 -11.62 -8.22
N ILE A 113 0.32 -12.69 -7.85
CA ILE A 113 0.81 -13.72 -6.93
C ILE A 113 2.10 -14.37 -7.46
N GLU A 114 2.08 -14.84 -8.71
CA GLU A 114 3.25 -15.47 -9.36
C GLU A 114 4.44 -14.50 -9.41
N HIS A 115 4.18 -13.25 -9.79
CA HIS A 115 5.21 -12.22 -9.84
C HIS A 115 5.84 -11.95 -8.46
N ALA A 116 5.01 -11.81 -7.42
CA ALA A 116 5.48 -11.60 -6.05
C ALA A 116 6.40 -12.74 -5.60
N LYS A 117 5.99 -13.98 -5.86
CA LYS A 117 6.81 -15.16 -5.57
C LYS A 117 8.12 -15.15 -6.34
N LYS A 118 8.07 -14.98 -7.65
CA LYS A 118 9.25 -15.03 -8.54
C LYS A 118 10.24 -13.88 -8.29
N THR A 119 9.73 -12.67 -8.03
CA THR A 119 10.56 -11.47 -7.98
C THR A 119 11.09 -11.18 -6.58
N TYR A 120 10.27 -11.41 -5.55
CA TYR A 120 10.57 -11.02 -4.17
C TYR A 120 10.69 -12.21 -3.23
N ASN A 121 10.38 -13.42 -3.69
CA ASN A 121 10.31 -14.63 -2.85
C ASN A 121 9.37 -14.44 -1.64
N VAL A 122 8.17 -13.90 -1.92
CA VAL A 122 7.11 -13.70 -0.95
C VAL A 122 5.83 -14.40 -1.40
N ASP A 123 5.06 -14.89 -0.44
CA ASP A 123 3.86 -15.69 -0.68
C ASP A 123 2.61 -14.87 -0.32
N ASN A 124 2.06 -14.17 -1.32
CA ASN A 124 0.72 -13.60 -1.21
C ASN A 124 -0.31 -14.70 -1.50
N ILE A 125 -1.51 -14.53 -0.97
CA ILE A 125 -2.59 -15.51 -1.07
C ILE A 125 -3.54 -15.10 -2.21
N LEU A 126 -3.86 -16.04 -3.09
CA LEU A 126 -4.89 -15.85 -4.10
C LEU A 126 -6.26 -15.90 -3.41
N ALA A 127 -6.80 -14.74 -3.08
CA ALA A 127 -8.05 -14.60 -2.32
C ALA A 127 -8.74 -13.28 -2.65
N ASN A 128 -10.05 -13.25 -2.48
CA ASN A 128 -10.89 -12.08 -2.68
C ASN A 128 -11.33 -11.50 -1.34
N SER A 129 -10.86 -10.32 -0.99
CA SER A 129 -11.20 -9.65 0.28
C SER A 129 -12.70 -9.29 0.41
N MET A 130 -13.47 -9.36 -0.68
CA MET A 130 -14.93 -9.20 -0.64
C MET A 130 -15.65 -10.45 -0.15
N THR A 131 -15.10 -11.64 -0.36
CA THR A 131 -15.80 -12.92 -0.11
C THR A 131 -15.09 -13.81 0.89
N ASP A 132 -13.76 -13.87 0.83
CA ASP A 132 -12.97 -14.78 1.65
C ASP A 132 -12.83 -14.27 3.09
N GLU A 133 -12.44 -15.15 3.99
CA GLU A 133 -12.31 -14.82 5.41
C GLU A 133 -11.12 -13.88 5.63
N ILE A 134 -11.40 -12.70 6.21
CA ILE A 134 -10.39 -11.71 6.56
C ILE A 134 -9.66 -12.14 7.84
N PRO A 135 -8.32 -12.19 7.86
CA PRO A 135 -7.57 -12.55 9.04
C PRO A 135 -7.63 -11.46 10.12
N THR A 136 -7.55 -11.85 11.38
CA THR A 136 -7.37 -10.91 12.50
C THR A 136 -6.00 -10.25 12.39
N HIS A 137 -5.93 -8.93 12.56
CA HIS A 137 -4.72 -8.14 12.36
C HIS A 137 -4.68 -6.92 13.29
N ASP A 138 -3.45 -6.45 13.57
CA ASP A 138 -3.19 -5.24 14.37
C ASP A 138 -2.56 -4.11 13.55
N GLY A 139 -2.25 -4.36 12.27
CA GLY A 139 -1.76 -3.37 11.33
C GLY A 139 -2.27 -3.63 9.92
N LEU A 140 -2.28 -2.57 9.10
CA LEU A 140 -2.64 -2.66 7.69
C LEU A 140 -1.75 -1.72 6.87
N LEU A 141 -1.24 -2.22 5.75
CA LEU A 141 -0.53 -1.42 4.75
C LEU A 141 -1.03 -1.80 3.36
N THR A 142 -1.71 -0.88 2.70
CA THR A 142 -2.35 -1.18 1.42
C THR A 142 -2.47 0.02 0.48
N CYS A 143 -2.75 -0.30 -0.79
CA CYS A 143 -3.17 0.65 -1.81
C CYS A 143 -4.34 0.03 -2.57
N PRO A 144 -5.57 0.48 -2.33
CA PRO A 144 -6.75 -0.07 -2.98
C PRO A 144 -6.78 0.25 -4.48
N PRO A 145 -7.53 -0.51 -5.29
CA PRO A 145 -7.71 -0.23 -6.70
C PRO A 145 -8.46 1.10 -6.92
N TYR A 146 -8.11 1.81 -8.00
CA TYR A 146 -8.69 3.10 -8.36
C TYR A 146 -9.80 2.93 -9.41
N TRP A 147 -10.91 2.35 -9.03
CA TRP A 147 -12.06 2.09 -9.90
C TRP A 147 -11.63 1.85 -11.38
N ASN A 148 -11.99 2.70 -12.29
CA ASN A 148 -11.74 2.54 -13.72
C ASN A 148 -10.41 3.13 -14.23
N LEU A 149 -9.47 3.47 -13.34
CA LEU A 149 -8.16 4.02 -13.73
C LEU A 149 -7.26 2.92 -14.29
N GLU A 150 -7.19 1.81 -13.60
CA GLU A 150 -6.48 0.60 -13.99
C GLU A 150 -7.49 -0.54 -14.11
N LYS A 151 -7.30 -1.43 -15.08
CA LYS A 151 -8.11 -2.63 -15.20
C LYS A 151 -7.24 -3.83 -14.93
N TYR A 152 -7.55 -4.53 -13.88
CA TYR A 152 -6.92 -5.81 -13.56
C TYR A 152 -7.63 -6.95 -14.29
N GLU A 153 -6.98 -8.10 -14.41
CA GLU A 153 -7.47 -9.18 -15.27
C GLU A 153 -8.63 -9.98 -14.64
N SER A 154 -8.79 -9.92 -13.34
CA SER A 154 -9.89 -10.59 -12.66
C SER A 154 -11.20 -9.81 -12.81
N LYS A 155 -12.26 -10.48 -13.26
CA LYS A 155 -13.59 -9.87 -13.44
C LYS A 155 -14.29 -9.55 -12.11
N ASP A 156 -13.83 -10.11 -11.01
CA ASP A 156 -14.44 -9.96 -9.68
C ASP A 156 -13.82 -8.82 -8.86
N GLY A 157 -13.01 -7.97 -9.49
CA GLY A 157 -12.36 -6.83 -8.86
C GLY A 157 -13.26 -5.59 -8.77
N LEU A 158 -13.03 -4.76 -7.75
CA LEU A 158 -13.70 -3.45 -7.59
C LEU A 158 -13.49 -2.52 -8.80
N ASP A 159 -12.41 -2.68 -9.55
CA ASP A 159 -12.09 -1.94 -10.77
C ASP A 159 -13.03 -2.24 -11.95
N HIS A 160 -13.86 -3.28 -11.84
CA HIS A 160 -14.84 -3.68 -12.84
C HIS A 160 -16.26 -3.19 -12.54
N ASP A 161 -16.50 -2.50 -11.43
CA ASP A 161 -17.79 -1.89 -11.15
C ASP A 161 -18.22 -0.91 -12.27
N ASP A 162 -19.46 -1.02 -12.72
CA ASP A 162 -19.96 -0.28 -13.87
C ASP A 162 -19.99 1.23 -13.65
N THR A 163 -20.27 1.65 -12.42
CA THR A 163 -20.42 3.05 -12.04
C THR A 163 -19.55 3.41 -10.85
N TRP A 164 -19.18 4.69 -10.74
CA TRP A 164 -18.52 5.23 -9.56
C TRP A 164 -19.32 4.99 -8.27
N LYS A 165 -20.64 5.06 -8.35
CA LYS A 165 -21.53 4.81 -7.22
C LYS A 165 -21.43 3.36 -6.75
N ASN A 166 -21.52 2.39 -7.65
CA ASN A 166 -21.43 0.96 -7.33
C ASN A 166 -20.03 0.63 -6.74
N PHE A 167 -18.99 1.20 -7.32
CA PHE A 167 -17.64 1.10 -6.76
C PHE A 167 -17.59 1.58 -5.31
N LEU A 168 -18.14 2.76 -5.00
CA LEU A 168 -18.11 3.30 -3.64
C LEU A 168 -18.92 2.44 -2.65
N GLU A 169 -20.06 1.90 -3.08
CA GLU A 169 -20.87 0.99 -2.25
C GLU A 169 -20.10 -0.31 -1.92
N ASN A 170 -19.46 -0.90 -2.92
CA ASN A 170 -18.65 -2.10 -2.72
C ASN A 170 -17.37 -1.81 -1.94
N TYR A 171 -16.76 -0.65 -2.17
CA TYR A 171 -15.61 -0.16 -1.42
C TYR A 171 -15.92 -0.01 0.07
N GLU A 172 -17.07 0.56 0.41
CA GLU A 172 -17.54 0.67 1.79
C GLU A 172 -17.78 -0.70 2.43
N LYS A 173 -18.47 -1.63 1.74
CA LYS A 173 -18.67 -3.00 2.22
C LYS A 173 -17.35 -3.73 2.50
N LEU A 174 -16.36 -3.60 1.62
CA LEU A 174 -15.04 -4.17 1.82
C LEU A 174 -14.39 -3.65 3.09
N TRP A 175 -14.37 -2.33 3.28
CA TRP A 175 -13.75 -1.73 4.46
C TRP A 175 -14.46 -2.09 5.76
N GLN A 176 -15.79 -2.22 5.74
CA GLN A 176 -16.57 -2.75 6.89
C GLN A 176 -16.12 -4.17 7.26
N ARG A 177 -15.87 -5.03 6.26
CA ARG A 177 -15.36 -6.40 6.50
C ARG A 177 -13.96 -6.38 7.10
N VAL A 178 -13.07 -5.59 6.52
CA VAL A 178 -11.66 -5.50 6.94
C VAL A 178 -11.55 -4.92 8.36
N THR A 179 -12.21 -3.79 8.63
CA THR A 179 -12.13 -3.13 9.93
C THR A 179 -12.79 -3.93 11.05
N LYS A 180 -13.79 -4.77 10.74
CA LYS A 180 -14.41 -5.69 11.71
C LYS A 180 -13.41 -6.69 12.30
N LYS A 181 -12.38 -7.07 11.53
CA LYS A 181 -11.34 -8.04 11.94
C LYS A 181 -10.09 -7.37 12.53
N ALA A 182 -10.03 -6.05 12.53
CA ALA A 182 -8.98 -5.29 13.18
C ALA A 182 -9.09 -5.39 14.70
N LEU A 183 -7.97 -5.56 15.39
CA LEU A 183 -7.90 -5.48 16.84
C LEU A 183 -8.00 -4.03 17.33
N SER A 184 -8.46 -3.81 18.56
CA SER A 184 -8.35 -2.49 19.20
C SER A 184 -6.89 -2.04 19.21
N GLY A 185 -6.63 -0.75 18.97
CA GLY A 185 -5.29 -0.20 18.82
C GLY A 185 -4.62 -0.48 17.46
N SER A 186 -5.29 -1.14 16.51
CA SER A 186 -4.73 -1.36 15.17
C SER A 186 -4.40 -0.04 14.47
N THR A 187 -3.33 -0.06 13.66
CA THR A 187 -2.92 1.09 12.82
C THR A 187 -3.02 0.74 11.34
N TYR A 188 -3.68 1.59 10.58
CA TYR A 188 -3.86 1.45 9.13
C TYR A 188 -3.07 2.50 8.38
N CYS A 189 -2.33 2.08 7.37
CA CYS A 189 -1.62 2.93 6.41
C CYS A 189 -2.22 2.66 5.02
N ILE A 190 -3.02 3.60 4.50
CA ILE A 190 -3.73 3.45 3.24
C ILE A 190 -3.21 4.47 2.24
N MET A 191 -2.57 4.01 1.18
CA MET A 191 -2.14 4.89 0.10
C MET A 191 -3.24 5.04 -0.93
N VAL A 192 -3.69 6.26 -1.17
CA VAL A 192 -4.72 6.60 -2.15
C VAL A 192 -4.35 7.85 -2.92
N GLY A 193 -4.89 7.98 -4.13
CA GLY A 193 -4.74 9.18 -4.94
C GLY A 193 -6.05 9.58 -5.60
N ASP A 194 -6.13 10.85 -5.97
CA ASP A 194 -7.21 11.39 -6.77
C ASP A 194 -6.81 11.47 -8.23
N TRP A 195 -7.74 11.31 -9.13
CA TRP A 195 -7.44 11.37 -10.57
C TRP A 195 -8.54 12.04 -11.38
N ARG A 196 -8.24 12.26 -12.66
CA ARG A 196 -9.21 12.71 -13.65
C ARG A 196 -9.31 11.73 -14.80
N LYS A 197 -10.54 11.50 -15.26
CA LYS A 197 -10.82 10.76 -16.48
C LYS A 197 -11.92 11.46 -17.25
N LYS A 198 -11.72 11.74 -18.53
CA LYS A 198 -12.69 12.48 -19.37
C LYS A 198 -13.20 13.77 -18.70
N ASN A 199 -12.29 14.56 -18.09
CA ASN A 199 -12.55 15.80 -17.34
C ASN A 199 -13.32 15.66 -16.03
N VAL A 200 -13.79 14.47 -15.66
CA VAL A 200 -14.41 14.22 -14.35
C VAL A 200 -13.30 14.00 -13.32
N PHE A 201 -13.43 14.64 -12.17
CA PHE A 201 -12.54 14.47 -11.02
C PHE A 201 -13.10 13.40 -10.09
N TYR A 202 -12.26 12.46 -9.70
CA TYR A 202 -12.58 11.39 -8.76
C TYR A 202 -11.70 11.56 -7.51
N ASP A 203 -12.34 11.80 -6.39
CA ASP A 203 -11.76 12.14 -5.09
C ASP A 203 -11.69 10.94 -4.15
N LEU A 204 -11.00 9.87 -4.57
CA LEU A 204 -10.93 8.64 -3.79
C LEU A 204 -10.33 8.86 -2.39
N SER A 205 -9.43 9.84 -2.23
CA SER A 205 -8.88 10.17 -0.92
C SER A 205 -9.98 10.59 0.06
N TYR A 206 -10.85 11.51 -0.35
CA TYR A 206 -11.98 11.96 0.48
C TYR A 206 -13.01 10.86 0.73
N GLN A 207 -13.32 10.05 -0.30
CA GLN A 207 -14.24 8.92 -0.13
C GLN A 207 -13.68 7.88 0.84
N THR A 208 -12.36 7.64 0.83
CA THR A 208 -11.72 6.74 1.80
C THR A 208 -11.83 7.30 3.22
N GLU A 209 -11.61 8.60 3.41
CA GLU A 209 -11.79 9.25 4.72
C GLU A 209 -13.20 9.05 5.26
N LYS A 210 -14.23 9.29 4.45
CA LYS A 210 -15.64 9.07 4.84
C LYS A 210 -15.93 7.62 5.19
N VAL A 211 -15.39 6.69 4.42
CA VAL A 211 -15.63 5.25 4.67
C VAL A 211 -14.92 4.82 5.95
N MET A 212 -13.69 5.28 6.22
CA MET A 212 -12.98 4.96 7.46
C MET A 212 -13.72 5.48 8.69
N GLU A 213 -14.23 6.71 8.63
CA GLU A 213 -15.04 7.30 9.71
C GLU A 213 -16.31 6.45 9.99
N LYS A 214 -17.05 6.05 8.95
CA LYS A 214 -18.21 5.15 9.08
C LYS A 214 -17.84 3.78 9.65
N CYS A 215 -16.62 3.31 9.42
CA CYS A 215 -16.10 2.06 9.98
C CYS A 215 -15.58 2.20 11.43
N GLY A 216 -15.72 3.39 12.05
CA GLY A 216 -15.27 3.64 13.41
C GLY A 216 -13.75 3.75 13.54
N MET A 217 -13.05 4.09 12.46
CA MET A 217 -11.61 4.33 12.47
C MET A 217 -11.34 5.81 12.72
N GLU A 218 -10.45 6.12 13.64
CA GLU A 218 -10.06 7.50 13.96
C GLU A 218 -8.90 7.95 13.08
N PRO A 219 -8.99 9.14 12.45
CA PRO A 219 -7.87 9.71 11.70
C PRO A 219 -6.72 10.01 12.65
N PHE A 220 -5.52 9.54 12.31
CA PHE A 220 -4.33 9.74 13.13
C PHE A 220 -3.33 10.70 12.46
N ASP A 221 -3.10 10.52 11.14
CA ASP A 221 -2.19 11.37 10.37
C ASP A 221 -2.54 11.32 8.88
N LYS A 222 -2.05 12.31 8.12
CA LYS A 222 -2.21 12.39 6.67
C LYS A 222 -0.96 12.96 6.03
N VAL A 223 -0.29 12.15 5.22
CA VAL A 223 0.95 12.54 4.55
C VAL A 223 0.74 12.68 3.06
N ILE A 224 1.32 13.72 2.46
CA ILE A 224 1.37 13.92 1.03
C ILE A 224 2.59 13.18 0.47
N LEU A 225 2.35 12.19 -0.38
CA LEU A 225 3.40 11.48 -1.12
C LEU A 225 3.66 12.24 -2.43
N SER A 226 4.74 13.01 -2.47
CA SER A 226 5.08 13.86 -3.60
C SER A 226 5.83 13.10 -4.69
N TYR A 227 5.27 13.06 -5.89
CA TYR A 227 5.90 12.51 -7.09
C TYR A 227 6.46 13.60 -8.01
N LYS A 228 6.55 14.85 -7.53
CA LYS A 228 6.96 16.00 -8.34
C LYS A 228 8.29 15.79 -9.06
N LYS A 229 9.26 15.13 -8.43
CA LYS A 229 10.59 14.89 -9.00
C LYS A 229 10.62 13.78 -10.04
N ILE A 230 9.65 12.90 -10.09
CA ILE A 230 9.65 11.69 -10.91
C ILE A 230 8.48 11.59 -11.90
N SER A 231 7.47 12.42 -11.72
CA SER A 231 6.29 12.45 -12.60
C SER A 231 6.62 13.07 -13.98
N PRO A 232 6.03 12.56 -15.07
CA PRO A 232 6.19 13.13 -16.41
C PRO A 232 5.37 14.42 -16.60
N ILE A 233 5.46 15.35 -15.64
CA ILE A 233 4.68 16.62 -15.62
C ILE A 233 4.74 17.34 -16.94
N LYS A 234 5.93 17.44 -17.57
CA LYS A 234 6.13 18.18 -18.81
C LYS A 234 5.21 17.72 -19.93
N LEU A 235 4.87 16.43 -19.99
CA LEU A 235 3.97 15.87 -21.00
C LEU A 235 2.49 16.24 -20.75
N LEU A 236 2.11 16.44 -19.49
CA LEU A 236 0.73 16.71 -19.08
C LEU A 236 0.38 18.21 -19.04
N LEU A 237 1.37 19.09 -18.89
CA LEU A 237 1.14 20.53 -18.75
C LEU A 237 0.36 21.18 -19.89
N PRO A 238 0.59 20.87 -21.19
CA PRO A 238 -0.20 21.46 -22.26
C PRO A 238 -1.68 21.15 -22.16
N GLN A 239 -2.03 19.90 -21.82
CA GLN A 239 -3.40 19.48 -21.61
C GLN A 239 -4.01 20.17 -20.38
N CYS A 240 -3.28 20.22 -19.28
CA CYS A 240 -3.73 20.87 -18.05
C CYS A 240 -4.01 22.37 -18.28
N LYS A 241 -3.12 23.06 -18.97
CA LYS A 241 -3.30 24.47 -19.33
C LYS A 241 -4.55 24.70 -20.20
N ARG A 242 -4.74 23.85 -21.21
CA ARG A 242 -5.91 23.96 -22.12
C ARG A 242 -7.24 23.74 -21.40
N LEU A 243 -7.26 22.81 -20.42
CA LEU A 243 -8.47 22.37 -19.74
C LEU A 243 -8.68 23.03 -18.36
N GLY A 244 -7.78 23.92 -17.94
CA GLY A 244 -7.93 24.71 -16.73
C GLY A 244 -7.82 23.91 -15.42
N TYR A 245 -7.08 22.80 -15.39
CA TYR A 245 -6.89 22.03 -14.16
C TYR A 245 -5.41 21.70 -13.87
N SER A 246 -5.11 21.37 -12.62
CA SER A 246 -3.76 20.98 -12.19
C SER A 246 -3.44 19.52 -12.52
N SER A 247 -2.18 19.26 -12.93
CA SER A 247 -1.65 17.89 -12.96
C SER A 247 -1.53 17.34 -11.55
N LYS A 248 -2.00 16.11 -11.34
CA LYS A 248 -1.84 15.42 -10.05
C LYS A 248 -0.44 14.81 -9.97
N VAL A 249 0.35 15.27 -9.02
CA VAL A 249 1.74 14.86 -8.81
C VAL A 249 1.97 14.37 -7.38
N HIS A 250 0.91 13.98 -6.72
CA HIS A 250 0.94 13.44 -5.37
C HIS A 250 -0.15 12.39 -5.18
N GLN A 251 0.05 11.58 -4.18
CA GLN A 251 -0.95 10.73 -3.55
C GLN A 251 -0.97 11.04 -2.06
N TYR A 252 -1.90 10.46 -1.34
CA TYR A 252 -1.99 10.57 0.11
C TYR A 252 -1.66 9.24 0.75
N LEU A 253 -0.96 9.29 1.86
CA LEU A 253 -0.88 8.20 2.83
C LEU A 253 -1.77 8.60 4.00
N LEU A 254 -2.92 7.94 4.12
CA LEU A 254 -3.89 8.16 5.17
C LEU A 254 -3.58 7.18 6.30
N ILE A 255 -3.44 7.68 7.52
CA ILE A 255 -3.15 6.88 8.69
C ILE A 255 -4.34 6.94 9.66
N TYR A 256 -4.85 5.76 10.03
CA TYR A 256 -5.96 5.60 10.96
C TYR A 256 -5.58 4.72 12.12
N ARG A 257 -6.30 4.89 13.23
CA ARG A 257 -6.24 3.99 14.38
C ARG A 257 -7.64 3.49 14.72
N LYS A 258 -7.70 2.24 15.16
CA LYS A 258 -8.92 1.68 15.74
C LYS A 258 -8.91 1.93 17.24
N PRO A 259 -9.94 2.57 17.80
CA PRO A 259 -10.05 2.78 19.23
C PRO A 259 -10.14 1.45 20.02
#